data_9ff83976d062530d0b96b233b89bb032
#
_entry.id   9ff83976d062530d0b96b233b89bb032
#
_cell.length_a   1.000
_cell.length_b   1.000
_cell.length_c   1.000
_cell.angle_alpha   90.00
_cell.angle_beta   90.00
_cell.angle_gamma   90.00
#
_symmetry.space_group_name_H-M   'P 1'
#
loop_
_entity.id
_entity.type
_entity.pdbx_description
1 polymer ?
#
loop_
_entity_poly.entity_id
_entity_poly.type
_entity_poly.pdbx_seq_one_letter_code
_entity_poly.pdbx_strand_id
1 'polypeptide(L)'
;SKNPLFKSNAQPPVRKEKMLRTAASTSAGGVKAVVEALRHGMLEMGPIRTGQTLLKVNQTEGFDCPGCAWPDPKHRSQFEFCENGAKAVAEEATLKRAGPKFFKKHSVAELGQWTDYELGHAGRLTQPMVLEPGATHYTTIGWEEAFKVIAAELNQLAHPDEAAFYTSGRTSNEAAFLYQLFVRQFGTNNMPDCSNMCHESSGLAMVPIIGIGKGTVTLEDFEKAAAIFIFGQNPGTNHPRMLSTLREAKAAGAKIVSVNPLKEVGLQRFTHPQKVGDFLVGGRELTDLYLQVRINGDIALLKGMMKVLLENEAKHPGSVLDEAFIESKTEDFEAFAADIEATPWDEIVEVSGLLEKDIRQAAQLYQEADGVIICWAMGLTQHVNGVANIQSVLNLLLMGGNIGKPGAGACPVRGHSNVQGDRTMGIWEAPPKEFLDRLGEVFHFEPPREHGLAVVPVIEAMKRNEVKVFVGLGGN
;
A
#
# COMPACT_ATOMS: atom_id res chain seq x y z
N SER A 1 -31.49 23.66 -8.98
CA SER A 1 -31.07 24.72 -8.07
C SER A 1 -29.53 24.64 -7.93
N LYS A 2 -28.83 25.74 -8.23
CA LYS A 2 -27.35 25.80 -8.16
C LYS A 2 -26.98 25.86 -6.69
N ASN A 3 -26.41 24.78 -6.17
CA ASN A 3 -25.88 24.71 -4.80
C ASN A 3 -24.71 25.73 -4.67
N PRO A 4 -24.79 26.77 -3.81
CA PRO A 4 -23.77 27.81 -3.71
C PRO A 4 -22.45 27.33 -3.08
N LEU A 5 -22.36 26.12 -2.54
CA LEU A 5 -21.17 25.56 -1.89
C LEU A 5 -20.03 25.19 -2.87
N PHE A 6 -20.28 25.12 -4.18
CA PHE A 6 -19.27 24.75 -5.18
C PHE A 6 -18.78 25.91 -6.08
N LYS A 7 -18.94 27.14 -5.65
CA LYS A 7 -18.26 28.29 -6.27
C LYS A 7 -17.07 28.73 -5.43
N SER A 8 -16.04 27.93 -5.28
CA SER A 8 -14.76 28.48 -4.93
C SER A 8 -13.71 28.07 -5.98
N ASN A 9 -13.42 28.98 -6.89
CA ASN A 9 -12.12 29.03 -7.57
C ASN A 9 -11.01 29.46 -6.59
N ALA A 10 -11.16 29.21 -5.31
CA ALA A 10 -10.14 29.46 -4.32
C ALA A 10 -9.10 28.36 -4.44
N GLN A 11 -8.00 28.67 -5.11
CA GLN A 11 -6.78 27.91 -4.90
C GLN A 11 -6.51 27.87 -3.39
N PRO A 12 -6.18 26.71 -2.80
CA PRO A 12 -5.82 26.65 -1.40
C PRO A 12 -4.70 27.69 -1.17
N PRO A 13 -4.72 28.44 -0.07
CA PRO A 13 -3.70 29.44 0.19
C PRO A 13 -2.35 28.72 0.24
N VAL A 14 -1.48 29.05 -0.70
CA VAL A 14 -0.09 28.59 -0.67
C VAL A 14 0.57 29.29 0.52
N ARG A 15 0.51 28.66 1.69
CA ARG A 15 1.33 29.08 2.83
C ARG A 15 2.78 29.00 2.39
N LYS A 16 3.47 30.12 2.32
CA LYS A 16 4.93 30.17 2.22
C LYS A 16 5.53 29.74 3.56
N GLU A 17 5.43 28.46 3.87
CA GLU A 17 6.22 27.91 4.97
C GLU A 17 7.69 28.08 4.60
N LYS A 18 8.47 28.65 5.52
CA LYS A 18 9.93 28.65 5.40
C LYS A 18 10.37 27.18 5.46
N MET A 19 10.61 26.58 4.29
CA MET A 19 11.17 25.22 4.23
C MET A 19 12.53 25.23 4.94
N LEU A 20 12.59 24.63 6.12
CA LEU A 20 13.84 24.37 6.81
C LEU A 20 14.58 23.27 6.04
N ARG A 21 15.65 23.67 5.35
CA ARG A 21 16.56 22.71 4.72
C ARG A 21 17.49 22.15 5.79
N THR A 22 17.40 20.88 6.06
CA THR A 22 18.35 20.12 6.88
C THR A 22 19.27 19.30 5.99
N ALA A 23 20.42 18.89 6.52
CA ALA A 23 21.26 17.91 5.85
C ALA A 23 20.49 16.60 5.65
N ALA A 24 20.67 15.97 4.49
CA ALA A 24 20.08 14.66 4.23
C ALA A 24 20.56 13.63 5.27
N SER A 25 19.65 12.74 5.70
CA SER A 25 20.04 11.62 6.55
C SER A 25 20.95 10.67 5.78
N THR A 26 21.95 10.09 6.45
CA THR A 26 22.87 9.12 5.86
C THR A 26 22.49 7.67 6.13
N SER A 27 21.56 7.44 7.05
CA SER A 27 21.03 6.11 7.41
C SER A 27 19.59 6.21 7.87
N ALA A 28 18.78 5.22 7.56
CA ALA A 28 17.44 5.08 8.13
C ALA A 28 17.49 4.42 9.51
N GLY A 29 16.48 4.66 10.36
CA GLY A 29 16.38 4.09 11.70
C GLY A 29 17.30 4.74 12.75
N GLY A 30 17.96 3.92 13.55
CA GLY A 30 18.89 4.36 14.59
C GLY A 30 18.24 5.04 15.80
N VAL A 31 19.08 5.77 16.57
CA VAL A 31 18.63 6.46 17.80
C VAL A 31 17.55 7.50 17.53
N LYS A 32 17.63 8.21 16.40
CA LYS A 32 16.67 9.24 16.04
C LYS A 32 15.25 8.68 15.94
N ALA A 33 15.09 7.50 15.31
CA ALA A 33 13.79 6.84 15.19
C ALA A 33 13.22 6.43 16.57
N VAL A 34 14.07 5.95 17.49
CA VAL A 34 13.66 5.63 18.86
C VAL A 34 13.20 6.87 19.62
N VAL A 35 14.00 7.94 19.56
CA VAL A 35 13.67 9.21 20.22
C VAL A 35 12.36 9.79 19.70
N GLU A 36 12.15 9.81 18.39
CA GLU A 36 10.91 10.34 17.80
C GLU A 36 9.69 9.46 18.12
N ALA A 37 9.83 8.12 18.13
CA ALA A 37 8.76 7.23 18.54
C ALA A 37 8.33 7.48 19.99
N LEU A 38 9.28 7.58 20.93
CA LEU A 38 9.01 7.86 22.35
C LEU A 38 8.47 9.27 22.55
N ARG A 39 9.07 10.28 21.93
CA ARG A 39 8.63 11.66 22.01
C ARG A 39 7.17 11.82 21.56
N HIS A 40 6.83 11.25 20.41
CA HIS A 40 5.47 11.33 19.88
C HIS A 40 4.47 10.58 20.76
N GLY A 41 4.83 9.38 21.20
CA GLY A 41 4.02 8.64 22.17
C GLY A 41 3.74 9.42 23.46
N MET A 42 4.76 10.02 24.05
CA MET A 42 4.61 10.81 25.28
C MET A 42 3.74 12.06 25.08
N LEU A 43 3.86 12.72 23.93
CA LEU A 43 3.06 13.92 23.62
C LEU A 43 1.57 13.60 23.41
N GLU A 44 1.27 12.46 22.78
CA GLU A 44 -0.11 12.08 22.46
C GLU A 44 -0.78 11.28 23.58
N MET A 45 -0.08 10.32 24.20
CA MET A 45 -0.64 9.35 25.12
C MET A 45 -0.23 9.57 26.60
N GLY A 46 0.83 10.38 26.83
CA GLY A 46 1.48 10.45 28.16
C GLY A 46 2.34 9.21 28.45
N PRO A 47 3.19 9.24 29.50
CA PRO A 47 4.23 8.24 29.72
C PRO A 47 3.70 6.83 30.01
N ILE A 48 2.67 6.70 30.84
CA ILE A 48 2.15 5.38 31.25
C ILE A 48 1.50 4.67 30.07
N ARG A 49 0.59 5.34 29.35
CA ARG A 49 -0.10 4.76 28.19
C ARG A 49 0.88 4.45 27.05
N THR A 50 1.90 5.31 26.84
CA THR A 50 2.96 5.06 25.85
C THR A 50 3.65 3.74 26.13
N GLY A 51 4.12 3.51 27.36
CA GLY A 51 4.79 2.26 27.71
C GLY A 51 3.87 1.04 27.54
N GLN A 52 2.65 1.10 28.07
CA GLN A 52 1.68 0.00 27.95
C GLN A 52 1.31 -0.33 26.50
N THR A 53 1.12 0.69 25.69
CA THR A 53 0.72 0.53 24.29
C THR A 53 1.86 -0.01 23.43
N LEU A 54 3.06 0.60 23.51
CA LEU A 54 4.18 0.18 22.69
C LEU A 54 4.70 -1.24 23.00
N LEU A 55 4.49 -1.75 24.21
CA LEU A 55 4.78 -3.14 24.57
C LEU A 55 3.77 -4.15 24.01
N LYS A 56 2.60 -3.69 23.52
CA LYS A 56 1.55 -4.55 22.98
C LYS A 56 1.42 -4.49 21.45
N VAL A 57 2.04 -3.51 20.81
CA VAL A 57 1.99 -3.36 19.33
C VAL A 57 2.66 -4.56 18.68
N ASN A 58 1.97 -5.20 17.75
CA ASN A 58 2.41 -6.36 16.99
C ASN A 58 2.85 -7.55 17.87
N GLN A 59 2.30 -7.67 19.06
CA GLN A 59 2.51 -8.82 19.96
C GLN A 59 1.35 -9.80 19.88
N THR A 60 1.60 -11.09 20.15
CA THR A 60 0.58 -12.14 20.08
C THR A 60 -0.60 -11.86 21.00
N GLU A 61 -0.33 -11.39 22.23
CA GLU A 61 -1.33 -10.99 23.21
C GLU A 61 -1.61 -9.46 23.17
N GLY A 62 -1.38 -8.86 22.00
CA GLY A 62 -1.51 -7.43 21.81
C GLY A 62 -2.48 -7.08 20.68
N PHE A 63 -2.06 -6.19 19.80
CA PHE A 63 -2.83 -5.75 18.63
C PHE A 63 -1.90 -5.36 17.49
N ASP A 64 -2.38 -5.48 16.27
CA ASP A 64 -1.62 -5.14 15.07
C ASP A 64 -1.55 -3.63 14.86
N CYS A 65 -0.39 -3.16 14.42
CA CYS A 65 -0.16 -1.76 14.09
C CYS A 65 -1.00 -1.36 12.86
N PRO A 66 -1.78 -0.26 12.93
CA PRO A 66 -2.56 0.22 11.77
C PRO A 66 -1.72 0.97 10.72
N GLY A 67 -0.39 0.99 10.85
CA GLY A 67 0.49 1.80 10.00
C GLY A 67 0.64 1.28 8.58
N CYS A 68 1.07 0.04 8.40
CA CYS A 68 1.30 -0.57 7.10
C CYS A 68 1.02 -2.07 7.10
N ALA A 69 1.05 -2.69 5.91
CA ALA A 69 0.74 -4.11 5.72
C ALA A 69 1.95 -5.05 5.88
N TRP A 70 3.11 -4.58 6.38
CA TRP A 70 4.26 -5.46 6.57
C TRP A 70 3.96 -6.49 7.67
N PRO A 71 4.13 -7.79 7.42
CA PRO A 71 3.72 -8.86 8.34
C PRO A 71 4.58 -8.91 9.61
N ASP A 72 4.06 -9.61 10.61
CA ASP A 72 4.77 -9.88 11.85
C ASP A 72 5.58 -11.16 11.76
N PRO A 73 6.83 -11.19 12.30
CA PRO A 73 7.63 -12.40 12.35
C PRO A 73 7.06 -13.40 13.36
N LYS A 74 7.31 -14.70 13.15
CA LYS A 74 6.92 -15.75 14.10
C LYS A 74 7.58 -15.55 15.46
N HIS A 75 8.85 -15.15 15.46
CA HIS A 75 9.60 -14.82 16.67
C HIS A 75 9.72 -13.31 16.82
N ARG A 76 8.83 -12.74 17.63
CA ARG A 76 8.71 -11.30 17.82
C ARG A 76 9.72 -10.79 18.85
N SER A 77 10.27 -9.62 18.59
CA SER A 77 11.05 -8.88 19.59
C SER A 77 10.10 -8.27 20.64
N GLN A 78 10.63 -7.87 21.79
CA GLN A 78 9.83 -7.17 22.80
C GLN A 78 9.30 -5.82 22.31
N PHE A 79 9.99 -5.20 21.34
CA PHE A 79 9.62 -3.92 20.73
C PHE A 79 9.44 -4.12 19.23
N GLU A 80 8.29 -4.72 18.84
CA GLU A 80 7.99 -5.09 17.46
C GLU A 80 7.26 -3.97 16.72
N PHE A 81 7.81 -2.76 16.74
CA PHE A 81 7.27 -1.59 16.05
C PHE A 81 8.37 -0.74 15.41
N CYS A 82 8.00 0.05 14.42
CA CYS A 82 8.83 1.09 13.84
C CYS A 82 8.38 2.48 14.30
N GLU A 83 9.15 3.52 13.96
CA GLU A 83 8.80 4.91 14.27
C GLU A 83 7.41 5.29 13.76
N ASN A 84 7.11 4.95 12.48
CA ASN A 84 5.81 5.29 11.88
C ASN A 84 4.66 4.53 12.54
N GLY A 85 4.86 3.26 12.89
CA GLY A 85 3.88 2.48 13.64
C GLY A 85 3.62 3.05 15.02
N ALA A 86 4.67 3.44 15.75
CA ALA A 86 4.55 4.09 17.04
C ALA A 86 3.76 5.40 16.97
N LYS A 87 4.01 6.23 15.92
CA LYS A 87 3.26 7.46 15.67
C LYS A 87 1.79 7.18 15.35
N ALA A 88 1.52 6.26 14.43
CA ALA A 88 0.15 5.90 14.06
C ALA A 88 -0.68 5.41 15.26
N VAL A 89 -0.10 4.55 16.09
CA VAL A 89 -0.75 4.07 17.31
C VAL A 89 -0.94 5.19 18.34
N ALA A 90 0.04 6.09 18.47
CA ALA A 90 -0.06 7.23 19.38
C ALA A 90 -1.20 8.19 19.00
N GLU A 91 -1.39 8.44 17.71
CA GLU A 91 -2.49 9.26 17.19
C GLU A 91 -3.85 8.60 17.41
N GLU A 92 -3.96 7.29 17.23
CA GLU A 92 -5.18 6.53 17.53
C GLU A 92 -5.52 6.57 19.04
N ALA A 93 -4.52 6.42 19.91
CA ALA A 93 -4.68 6.35 21.35
C ALA A 93 -4.51 7.70 22.06
N THR A 94 -4.50 8.81 21.34
CA THR A 94 -4.28 10.16 21.88
C THR A 94 -5.25 10.52 22.99
N LEU A 95 -4.78 11.29 23.97
CA LEU A 95 -5.60 11.88 25.04
C LEU A 95 -6.35 13.14 24.59
N LYS A 96 -5.98 13.71 23.46
CA LYS A 96 -6.63 14.90 22.89
C LYS A 96 -8.04 14.57 22.41
N ARG A 97 -8.95 15.52 22.57
CA ARG A 97 -10.38 15.36 22.22
C ARG A 97 -10.87 16.55 21.41
N ALA A 98 -11.36 16.30 20.21
CA ALA A 98 -12.12 17.23 19.39
C ALA A 98 -13.62 17.05 19.71
N GLY A 99 -14.07 17.65 20.81
CA GLY A 99 -15.44 17.54 21.28
C GLY A 99 -16.25 18.82 21.02
N PRO A 100 -17.46 18.96 21.60
CA PRO A 100 -18.36 20.07 21.32
C PRO A 100 -17.76 21.45 21.57
N LYS A 101 -16.91 21.58 22.57
CA LYS A 101 -16.21 22.86 22.88
C LYS A 101 -15.25 23.28 21.78
N PHE A 102 -14.57 22.31 21.17
CA PHE A 102 -13.67 22.53 20.04
C PHE A 102 -14.46 23.05 18.84
N PHE A 103 -15.52 22.37 18.43
CA PHE A 103 -16.33 22.76 17.26
C PHE A 103 -17.14 24.03 17.50
N LYS A 104 -17.52 24.34 18.72
CA LYS A 104 -18.11 25.65 19.07
C LYS A 104 -17.11 26.81 18.89
N LYS A 105 -15.84 26.56 19.12
CA LYS A 105 -14.77 27.57 19.03
C LYS A 105 -14.29 27.82 17.60
N HIS A 106 -14.24 26.76 16.78
CA HIS A 106 -13.63 26.81 15.45
C HIS A 106 -14.69 26.64 14.38
N SER A 107 -14.84 27.64 13.52
CA SER A 107 -15.73 27.59 12.38
C SER A 107 -15.19 26.66 11.28
N VAL A 108 -16.07 26.17 10.38
CA VAL A 108 -15.67 25.38 9.22
C VAL A 108 -14.70 26.12 8.33
N ALA A 109 -14.92 27.44 8.14
CA ALA A 109 -14.02 28.30 7.37
C ALA A 109 -12.63 28.41 8.00
N GLU A 110 -12.54 28.48 9.33
CA GLU A 110 -11.27 28.48 10.06
C GLU A 110 -10.57 27.12 9.96
N LEU A 111 -11.30 26.00 10.20
CA LEU A 111 -10.76 24.64 10.08
C LEU A 111 -10.27 24.36 8.66
N GLY A 112 -10.95 24.88 7.64
CA GLY A 112 -10.52 24.77 6.24
C GLY A 112 -9.20 25.50 5.91
N GLN A 113 -8.68 26.33 6.82
CA GLN A 113 -7.35 26.96 6.69
C GLN A 113 -6.25 26.18 7.45
N TRP A 114 -6.63 25.20 8.24
CA TRP A 114 -5.67 24.35 8.94
C TRP A 114 -5.02 23.38 7.97
N THR A 115 -3.77 23.00 8.27
CA THR A 115 -3.11 21.91 7.56
C THR A 115 -3.68 20.56 8.01
N ASP A 116 -3.56 19.53 7.17
CA ASP A 116 -3.96 18.16 7.54
C ASP A 116 -3.28 17.69 8.83
N TYR A 117 -2.03 18.12 9.04
CA TYR A 117 -1.29 17.86 10.27
C TYR A 117 -1.97 18.50 11.50
N GLU A 118 -2.37 19.77 11.42
CA GLU A 118 -3.06 20.48 12.49
C GLU A 118 -4.43 19.85 12.79
N LEU A 119 -5.18 19.48 11.75
CA LEU A 119 -6.46 18.78 11.89
C LEU A 119 -6.29 17.42 12.55
N GLY A 120 -5.33 16.61 12.12
CA GLY A 120 -5.02 15.31 12.73
C GLY A 120 -4.63 15.42 14.20
N HIS A 121 -3.90 16.48 14.58
CA HIS A 121 -3.48 16.74 15.95
C HIS A 121 -4.52 17.44 16.83
N ALA A 122 -5.69 17.81 16.31
CA ALA A 122 -6.79 18.34 17.11
C ALA A 122 -7.35 17.33 18.13
N GLY A 123 -7.20 16.05 17.84
CA GLY A 123 -7.61 14.94 18.69
C GLY A 123 -8.78 14.13 18.13
N ARG A 124 -9.25 13.15 18.91
CA ARG A 124 -10.34 12.24 18.50
C ARG A 124 -11.71 12.87 18.69
N LEU A 125 -12.59 12.66 17.72
CA LEU A 125 -14.01 12.99 17.86
C LEU A 125 -14.63 12.25 19.03
N THR A 126 -15.49 12.93 19.79
CA THR A 126 -16.11 12.35 21.00
C THR A 126 -17.60 12.08 20.87
N GLN A 127 -18.23 12.66 19.86
CA GLN A 127 -19.68 12.60 19.63
C GLN A 127 -19.96 12.77 18.13
N PRO A 128 -21.12 12.32 17.63
CA PRO A 128 -21.56 12.66 16.29
C PRO A 128 -21.74 14.17 16.15
N MET A 129 -21.30 14.70 15.03
CA MET A 129 -21.37 16.11 14.68
C MET A 129 -22.12 16.28 13.36
N VAL A 130 -22.94 17.31 13.26
CA VAL A 130 -23.64 17.69 12.03
C VAL A 130 -23.33 19.12 11.65
N LEU A 131 -23.25 19.40 10.37
CA LEU A 131 -23.20 20.74 9.79
C LEU A 131 -24.51 20.99 9.04
N GLU A 132 -25.38 21.77 9.67
CA GLU A 132 -26.66 22.16 9.04
C GLU A 132 -26.43 23.08 7.82
N PRO A 133 -27.29 23.04 6.80
CA PRO A 133 -27.20 23.93 5.67
C PRO A 133 -27.12 25.41 6.09
N GLY A 134 -26.07 26.11 5.67
CA GLY A 134 -25.83 27.51 6.01
C GLY A 134 -25.20 27.75 7.40
N ALA A 135 -24.99 26.72 8.21
CA ALA A 135 -24.29 26.84 9.48
C ALA A 135 -22.78 27.08 9.26
N THR A 136 -22.18 27.82 10.18
CA THR A 136 -20.74 28.12 10.18
C THR A 136 -19.91 27.21 11.09
N HIS A 137 -20.56 26.47 11.96
CA HIS A 137 -19.96 25.58 12.93
C HIS A 137 -20.66 24.23 12.97
N TYR A 138 -19.90 23.16 13.23
CA TYR A 138 -20.49 21.87 13.53
C TYR A 138 -21.22 21.91 14.89
N THR A 139 -22.35 21.23 14.96
CA THR A 139 -23.13 21.04 16.19
C THR A 139 -23.22 19.56 16.56
N THR A 140 -23.31 19.27 17.84
CA THR A 140 -23.45 17.91 18.34
C THR A 140 -24.87 17.40 18.14
N ILE A 141 -25.02 16.15 17.71
CA ILE A 141 -26.30 15.41 17.71
C ILE A 141 -26.15 14.08 18.44
N GLY A 142 -27.27 13.52 18.91
CA GLY A 142 -27.27 12.17 19.49
C GLY A 142 -27.15 11.09 18.41
N TRP A 143 -26.70 9.89 18.80
CA TRP A 143 -26.58 8.77 17.86
C TRP A 143 -27.90 8.39 17.18
N GLU A 144 -29.01 8.36 17.92
CA GLU A 144 -30.32 8.06 17.35
C GLU A 144 -30.75 9.09 16.30
N GLU A 145 -30.48 10.38 16.55
CA GLU A 145 -30.78 11.43 15.59
C GLU A 145 -29.85 11.36 14.38
N ALA A 146 -28.56 11.06 14.58
CA ALA A 146 -27.63 10.82 13.47
C ALA A 146 -28.10 9.68 12.57
N PHE A 147 -28.56 8.56 13.15
CA PHE A 147 -29.12 7.45 12.36
C PHE A 147 -30.40 7.83 11.62
N LYS A 148 -31.27 8.65 12.23
CA LYS A 148 -32.47 9.14 11.53
C LYS A 148 -32.13 10.04 10.34
N VAL A 149 -31.16 10.94 10.50
CA VAL A 149 -30.70 11.80 9.41
C VAL A 149 -30.12 10.95 8.27
N ILE A 150 -29.21 10.01 8.58
CA ILE A 150 -28.61 9.12 7.58
C ILE A 150 -29.70 8.28 6.88
N ALA A 151 -30.60 7.69 7.64
CA ALA A 151 -31.69 6.90 7.07
C ALA A 151 -32.63 7.74 6.19
N ALA A 152 -32.95 8.98 6.59
CA ALA A 152 -33.75 9.88 5.78
C ALA A 152 -33.12 10.22 4.44
N GLU A 153 -31.81 10.54 4.43
CA GLU A 153 -31.05 10.82 3.21
C GLU A 153 -30.99 9.61 2.27
N LEU A 154 -30.72 8.42 2.81
CA LEU A 154 -30.67 7.18 2.01
C LEU A 154 -32.05 6.79 1.46
N ASN A 155 -33.14 6.95 2.24
CA ASN A 155 -34.49 6.60 1.83
C ASN A 155 -35.12 7.59 0.81
N GLN A 156 -34.55 8.78 0.66
CA GLN A 156 -34.99 9.76 -0.36
C GLN A 156 -34.40 9.48 -1.75
N LEU A 157 -33.45 8.60 -1.87
CA LEU A 157 -32.83 8.25 -3.15
C LEU A 157 -33.83 7.50 -4.04
N ALA A 158 -33.83 7.83 -5.33
CA ALA A 158 -34.67 7.14 -6.29
C ALA A 158 -34.18 5.71 -6.58
N HIS A 159 -32.86 5.47 -6.44
CA HIS A 159 -32.24 4.17 -6.63
C HIS A 159 -31.04 4.02 -5.65
N PRO A 160 -30.79 2.81 -5.10
CA PRO A 160 -29.65 2.59 -4.20
C PRO A 160 -28.28 2.99 -4.77
N ASP A 161 -28.09 2.89 -6.08
CA ASP A 161 -26.85 3.27 -6.76
C ASP A 161 -26.59 4.79 -6.79
N GLU A 162 -27.55 5.61 -6.36
CA GLU A 162 -27.31 7.03 -6.11
C GLU A 162 -26.50 7.28 -4.83
N ALA A 163 -26.16 6.23 -4.07
CA ALA A 163 -25.24 6.25 -2.94
C ALA A 163 -23.93 5.54 -3.26
N ALA A 164 -22.82 5.99 -2.65
CA ALA A 164 -21.54 5.33 -2.67
C ALA A 164 -20.92 5.21 -1.26
N PHE A 165 -20.30 4.09 -0.99
CA PHE A 165 -19.84 3.70 0.33
C PHE A 165 -18.34 3.37 0.31
N TYR A 166 -17.49 4.36 0.61
CA TYR A 166 -16.03 4.21 0.60
C TYR A 166 -15.53 3.56 1.88
N THR A 167 -14.49 2.71 1.74
CA THR A 167 -13.80 2.09 2.87
C THR A 167 -12.28 2.30 2.75
N SER A 168 -11.68 2.75 3.86
CA SER A 168 -10.22 2.81 4.00
C SER A 168 -9.64 1.42 4.26
N GLY A 169 -8.46 1.12 3.75
CA GLY A 169 -7.72 -0.11 4.00
C GLY A 169 -7.16 -0.26 5.43
N ARG A 170 -7.63 0.52 6.39
CA ARG A 170 -7.32 0.40 7.82
C ARG A 170 -8.51 -0.08 8.64
N THR A 171 -9.63 -0.37 8.01
CA THR A 171 -10.82 -0.86 8.66
C THR A 171 -10.60 -2.29 9.15
N SER A 172 -11.12 -2.64 10.34
CA SER A 172 -11.02 -4.02 10.84
C SER A 172 -11.90 -4.97 10.03
N ASN A 173 -11.56 -6.26 10.02
CA ASN A 173 -12.33 -7.27 9.27
C ASN A 173 -13.79 -7.31 9.68
N GLU A 174 -14.08 -7.20 10.99
CA GLU A 174 -15.45 -7.22 11.52
C GLU A 174 -16.25 -6.02 11.04
N ALA A 175 -15.66 -4.82 11.10
CA ALA A 175 -16.31 -3.60 10.62
C ALA A 175 -16.50 -3.62 9.11
N ALA A 176 -15.50 -4.08 8.34
CA ALA A 176 -15.58 -4.22 6.90
C ALA A 176 -16.69 -5.18 6.48
N PHE A 177 -16.79 -6.35 7.16
CA PHE A 177 -17.83 -7.34 6.88
C PHE A 177 -19.25 -6.78 7.17
N LEU A 178 -19.44 -6.15 8.32
CA LEU A 178 -20.74 -5.55 8.66
C LEU A 178 -21.11 -4.41 7.71
N TYR A 179 -20.12 -3.61 7.32
CA TYR A 179 -20.35 -2.50 6.40
C TYR A 179 -20.78 -2.98 5.01
N GLN A 180 -20.07 -3.96 4.44
CA GLN A 180 -20.46 -4.51 3.14
C GLN A 180 -21.83 -5.20 3.19
N LEU A 181 -22.16 -5.88 4.31
CA LEU A 181 -23.47 -6.51 4.50
C LEU A 181 -24.58 -5.45 4.49
N PHE A 182 -24.40 -4.36 5.25
CA PHE A 182 -25.33 -3.23 5.26
C PHE A 182 -25.51 -2.63 3.86
N VAL A 183 -24.42 -2.36 3.14
CA VAL A 183 -24.46 -1.75 1.80
C VAL A 183 -25.20 -2.63 0.79
N ARG A 184 -24.97 -3.94 0.85
CA ARG A 184 -25.68 -4.90 -0.05
C ARG A 184 -27.13 -5.11 0.34
N GLN A 185 -27.47 -5.08 1.62
CA GLN A 185 -28.87 -5.06 2.04
C GLN A 185 -29.59 -3.75 1.67
N PHE A 186 -28.87 -2.62 1.64
CA PHE A 186 -29.38 -1.36 1.11
C PHE A 186 -29.66 -1.45 -0.40
N GLY A 187 -28.92 -2.28 -1.14
CA GLY A 187 -29.21 -2.62 -2.54
C GLY A 187 -28.19 -2.12 -3.57
N THR A 188 -26.94 -1.85 -3.17
CA THR A 188 -25.89 -1.42 -4.11
C THR A 188 -24.56 -2.16 -3.88
N ASN A 189 -23.74 -2.24 -4.94
CA ASN A 189 -22.35 -2.63 -4.91
C ASN A 189 -21.38 -1.43 -5.07
N ASN A 190 -21.86 -0.20 -4.96
CA ASN A 190 -21.01 1.00 -5.02
C ASN A 190 -20.12 1.12 -3.78
N MET A 191 -19.13 0.24 -3.69
CA MET A 191 -18.16 0.19 -2.60
C MET A 191 -16.74 0.46 -3.12
N PRO A 192 -16.46 1.71 -3.55
CA PRO A 192 -15.07 2.10 -3.86
C PRO A 192 -14.22 1.97 -2.62
N ASP A 193 -12.98 1.52 -2.79
CA ASP A 193 -12.05 1.38 -1.67
C ASP A 193 -10.62 1.81 -2.03
N CYS A 194 -9.74 1.83 -1.05
CA CYS A 194 -8.36 2.26 -1.29
C CYS A 194 -7.58 1.31 -2.22
N SER A 195 -7.97 0.05 -2.40
CA SER A 195 -7.28 -0.87 -3.32
C SER A 195 -7.35 -0.39 -4.76
N ASN A 196 -8.45 0.26 -5.17
CA ASN A 196 -8.58 0.84 -6.51
C ASN A 196 -7.45 1.82 -6.86
N MET A 197 -6.90 2.51 -5.85
CA MET A 197 -5.84 3.51 -6.01
C MET A 197 -4.44 2.96 -5.66
N CYS A 198 -4.35 1.82 -5.01
CA CYS A 198 -3.11 1.29 -4.44
C CYS A 198 -2.51 0.17 -5.32
N HIS A 199 -3.14 -0.97 -5.34
CA HIS A 199 -2.63 -2.20 -5.97
C HIS A 199 -3.66 -2.90 -6.88
N GLU A 200 -4.64 -2.17 -7.41
CA GLU A 200 -5.58 -2.74 -8.38
C GLU A 200 -4.84 -3.36 -9.58
N SER A 201 -3.87 -2.64 -10.14
CA SER A 201 -3.04 -3.13 -11.22
C SER A 201 -2.25 -4.40 -10.88
N SER A 202 -1.86 -4.59 -9.61
CA SER A 202 -1.26 -5.87 -9.18
C SER A 202 -2.26 -7.02 -9.27
N GLY A 203 -3.48 -6.83 -8.80
CA GLY A 203 -4.55 -7.84 -8.91
C GLY A 203 -4.88 -8.16 -10.36
N LEU A 204 -5.07 -7.14 -11.19
CA LEU A 204 -5.38 -7.29 -12.62
C LEU A 204 -4.28 -8.00 -13.42
N ALA A 205 -3.02 -7.83 -13.03
CA ALA A 205 -1.90 -8.53 -13.65
C ALA A 205 -1.71 -9.95 -13.11
N MET A 206 -1.76 -10.13 -11.80
CA MET A 206 -1.42 -11.39 -11.13
C MET A 206 -2.48 -12.47 -11.32
N VAL A 207 -3.77 -12.13 -11.22
CA VAL A 207 -4.86 -13.12 -11.31
C VAL A 207 -4.85 -13.87 -12.64
N PRO A 208 -4.76 -13.23 -13.82
CA PRO A 208 -4.68 -13.96 -15.08
C PRO A 208 -3.39 -14.80 -15.25
N ILE A 209 -2.27 -14.36 -14.67
CA ILE A 209 -0.96 -15.00 -14.90
C ILE A 209 -0.68 -16.12 -13.90
N ILE A 210 -0.95 -15.90 -12.60
CA ILE A 210 -0.62 -16.86 -11.54
C ILE A 210 -1.83 -17.31 -10.71
N GLY A 211 -3.04 -16.92 -11.11
CA GLY A 211 -4.30 -17.33 -10.48
C GLY A 211 -4.65 -16.64 -9.16
N ILE A 212 -3.80 -15.77 -8.63
CA ILE A 212 -4.01 -15.10 -7.34
C ILE A 212 -3.47 -13.66 -7.35
N GLY A 213 -4.26 -12.71 -6.82
CA GLY A 213 -3.87 -11.31 -6.70
C GLY A 213 -3.13 -10.97 -5.39
N LYS A 214 -2.45 -11.93 -4.77
CA LYS A 214 -1.73 -11.78 -3.51
C LYS A 214 -0.28 -12.25 -3.65
N GLY A 215 0.60 -11.84 -2.71
CA GLY A 215 1.98 -12.29 -2.68
C GLY A 215 2.10 -13.82 -2.56
N THR A 216 3.13 -14.37 -3.16
CA THR A 216 3.41 -15.81 -3.18
C THR A 216 4.51 -16.21 -2.20
N VAL A 217 5.01 -15.26 -1.40
CA VAL A 217 6.09 -15.45 -0.43
C VAL A 217 5.62 -15.21 0.99
N THR A 218 6.26 -15.88 1.94
CA THR A 218 6.15 -15.64 3.38
C THR A 218 7.31 -14.76 3.86
N LEU A 219 7.25 -14.30 5.12
CA LEU A 219 8.36 -13.52 5.70
C LEU A 219 9.65 -14.35 5.81
N GLU A 220 9.51 -15.65 6.08
CA GLU A 220 10.63 -16.58 6.21
C GLU A 220 11.33 -16.90 4.88
N ASP A 221 10.66 -16.64 3.75
CA ASP A 221 11.30 -16.81 2.43
C ASP A 221 12.37 -15.77 2.17
N PHE A 222 12.27 -14.58 2.78
CA PHE A 222 13.30 -13.55 2.64
C PHE A 222 14.68 -14.00 3.18
N GLU A 223 14.71 -14.80 4.24
CA GLU A 223 15.96 -15.33 4.79
C GLU A 223 16.59 -16.44 3.93
N LYS A 224 15.79 -17.04 3.03
CA LYS A 224 16.21 -18.12 2.11
C LYS A 224 16.50 -17.59 0.70
N ALA A 225 16.10 -16.38 0.40
CA ALA A 225 16.31 -15.79 -0.91
C ALA A 225 17.79 -15.56 -1.18
N ALA A 226 18.26 -15.93 -2.37
CA ALA A 226 19.60 -15.62 -2.84
C ALA A 226 19.69 -14.21 -3.42
N ALA A 227 18.59 -13.69 -4.00
CA ALA A 227 18.49 -12.31 -4.44
C ALA A 227 17.11 -11.71 -4.14
N ILE A 228 17.07 -10.42 -3.83
CA ILE A 228 15.85 -9.64 -3.61
C ILE A 228 15.91 -8.40 -4.47
N PHE A 229 14.94 -8.26 -5.38
CA PHE A 229 14.77 -7.07 -6.22
C PHE A 229 13.64 -6.22 -5.66
N ILE A 230 13.86 -4.91 -5.56
CA ILE A 230 12.90 -3.96 -4.96
C ILE A 230 12.62 -2.85 -5.97
N PHE A 231 11.41 -2.85 -6.53
CA PHE A 231 10.98 -1.92 -7.57
C PHE A 231 10.02 -0.86 -7.03
N GLY A 232 10.31 0.41 -7.29
CA GLY A 232 9.39 1.51 -7.03
C GLY A 232 8.87 1.60 -5.59
N GLN A 233 9.74 1.30 -4.62
CA GLN A 233 9.41 1.28 -3.20
C GLN A 233 10.38 2.10 -2.36
N ASN A 234 9.87 2.76 -1.32
CA ASN A 234 10.66 3.39 -0.26
C ASN A 234 10.32 2.74 1.09
N PRO A 235 10.90 1.58 1.42
CA PRO A 235 10.58 0.88 2.66
C PRO A 235 10.97 1.68 3.91
N GLY A 236 12.01 2.50 3.87
CA GLY A 236 12.41 3.36 4.98
C GLY A 236 11.34 4.34 5.42
N THR A 237 10.49 4.78 4.51
CA THR A 237 9.35 5.68 4.78
C THR A 237 8.04 4.90 4.98
N ASN A 238 7.74 3.93 4.10
CA ASN A 238 6.41 3.32 4.04
C ASN A 238 6.28 1.99 4.78
N HIS A 239 7.39 1.23 4.89
CA HIS A 239 7.42 -0.10 5.51
C HIS A 239 8.70 -0.29 6.35
N PRO A 240 8.95 0.52 7.39
CA PRO A 240 10.28 0.51 8.05
C PRO A 240 10.69 -0.83 8.65
N ARG A 241 9.73 -1.69 9.05
CA ARG A 241 10.04 -3.04 9.54
C ARG A 241 10.60 -3.96 8.46
N MET A 242 10.30 -3.71 7.19
CA MET A 242 10.92 -4.41 6.06
C MET A 242 12.44 -4.23 6.04
N LEU A 243 12.97 -3.10 6.52
CA LEU A 243 14.42 -2.87 6.59
C LEU A 243 15.13 -3.90 7.51
N SER A 244 14.49 -4.34 8.58
CA SER A 244 15.00 -5.39 9.45
C SER A 244 15.07 -6.72 8.70
N THR A 245 14.01 -7.08 7.97
CA THR A 245 13.96 -8.28 7.13
C THR A 245 15.04 -8.26 6.03
N LEU A 246 15.20 -7.13 5.32
CA LEU A 246 16.23 -6.98 4.30
C LEU A 246 17.65 -7.08 4.89
N ARG A 247 17.86 -6.53 6.08
CA ARG A 247 19.13 -6.63 6.81
C ARG A 247 19.45 -8.09 7.17
N GLU A 248 18.48 -8.84 7.60
CA GLU A 248 18.63 -10.26 7.98
C GLU A 248 18.85 -11.13 6.74
N ALA A 249 18.10 -10.91 5.68
CA ALA A 249 18.33 -11.56 4.38
C ALA A 249 19.73 -11.32 3.86
N LYS A 250 20.22 -10.07 3.91
CA LYS A 250 21.59 -9.72 3.52
C LYS A 250 22.64 -10.39 4.42
N ALA A 251 22.39 -10.49 5.71
CA ALA A 251 23.27 -11.21 6.64
C ALA A 251 23.30 -12.72 6.35
N ALA A 252 22.23 -13.29 5.82
CA ALA A 252 22.16 -14.66 5.32
C ALA A 252 22.82 -14.85 3.95
N GLY A 253 23.23 -13.79 3.27
CA GLY A 253 23.96 -13.84 2.00
C GLY A 253 23.20 -13.34 0.77
N ALA A 254 21.95 -12.93 0.92
CA ALA A 254 21.13 -12.40 -0.18
C ALA A 254 21.76 -11.15 -0.81
N LYS A 255 21.68 -11.06 -2.14
CA LYS A 255 21.99 -9.84 -2.89
C LYS A 255 20.73 -8.99 -3.02
N ILE A 256 20.86 -7.68 -2.79
CA ILE A 256 19.73 -6.74 -2.88
C ILE A 256 19.95 -5.79 -4.05
N VAL A 257 18.99 -5.77 -4.98
CA VAL A 257 18.95 -4.86 -6.12
C VAL A 257 17.79 -3.90 -5.93
N SER A 258 18.09 -2.60 -5.88
CA SER A 258 17.05 -1.56 -5.76
C SER A 258 16.86 -0.81 -7.07
N VAL A 259 15.63 -0.76 -7.54
CA VAL A 259 15.21 -0.08 -8.76
C VAL A 259 14.25 1.04 -8.39
N ASN A 260 14.75 2.28 -8.44
CA ASN A 260 13.94 3.44 -8.04
C ASN A 260 14.48 4.71 -8.69
N PRO A 261 13.64 5.67 -9.12
CA PRO A 261 14.09 6.92 -9.71
C PRO A 261 14.97 7.76 -8.78
N LEU A 262 14.72 7.70 -7.47
CA LEU A 262 15.45 8.42 -6.43
C LEU A 262 16.29 7.46 -5.56
N LYS A 263 17.44 7.93 -5.11
CA LYS A 263 18.24 7.20 -4.12
C LYS A 263 17.69 7.39 -2.73
N GLU A 264 16.83 6.48 -2.31
CA GLU A 264 16.20 6.49 -1.00
C GLU A 264 17.15 6.02 0.10
N VAL A 265 17.24 6.78 1.19
CA VAL A 265 18.16 6.49 2.30
C VAL A 265 17.92 5.10 2.89
N GLY A 266 16.64 4.72 3.05
CA GLY A 266 16.26 3.42 3.61
C GLY A 266 16.68 2.23 2.76
N LEU A 267 16.85 2.41 1.43
CA LEU A 267 17.37 1.38 0.54
C LEU A 267 18.92 1.35 0.53
N GLN A 268 19.56 2.46 0.88
CA GLN A 268 21.02 2.53 0.88
C GLN A 268 21.62 1.99 2.17
N ARG A 269 21.15 2.52 3.32
CA ARG A 269 21.76 2.19 4.62
C ARG A 269 20.71 2.17 5.74
N PHE A 270 20.83 1.19 6.63
CA PHE A 270 19.94 1.01 7.77
C PHE A 270 20.72 0.75 9.05
N THR A 271 20.36 1.47 10.12
CA THR A 271 20.86 1.25 11.49
C THR A 271 19.73 0.63 12.31
N HIS A 272 19.84 -0.65 12.62
CA HIS A 272 18.79 -1.37 13.36
C HIS A 272 18.73 -0.87 14.80
N PRO A 273 17.57 -0.36 15.30
CA PRO A 273 17.46 0.28 16.61
C PRO A 273 17.81 -0.62 17.80
N GLN A 274 17.73 -1.94 17.65
CA GLN A 274 17.95 -2.91 18.74
C GLN A 274 19.27 -3.70 18.56
N LYS A 275 20.13 -3.34 17.59
CA LYS A 275 21.41 -4.03 17.32
C LYS A 275 22.59 -3.09 17.59
N VAL A 276 23.23 -3.24 18.76
CA VAL A 276 24.35 -2.37 19.19
C VAL A 276 25.47 -2.31 18.15
N GLY A 277 25.80 -3.43 17.49
CA GLY A 277 26.85 -3.46 16.47
C GLY A 277 26.59 -2.55 15.26
N ASP A 278 25.30 -2.27 14.93
CA ASP A 278 24.98 -1.39 13.82
C ASP A 278 25.26 0.09 14.15
N PHE A 279 25.17 0.46 15.44
CA PHE A 279 25.53 1.82 15.87
C PHE A 279 27.03 2.07 15.76
N LEU A 280 27.86 1.07 16.06
CA LEU A 280 29.31 1.19 16.02
C LEU A 280 29.84 1.42 14.60
N VAL A 281 29.15 0.91 13.58
CA VAL A 281 29.56 1.03 12.17
C VAL A 281 28.73 2.08 11.39
N GLY A 282 27.88 2.85 12.06
CA GLY A 282 27.05 3.88 11.41
C GLY A 282 25.97 3.30 10.48
N GLY A 283 25.47 2.11 10.78
CA GLY A 283 24.49 1.37 9.97
C GLY A 283 25.14 0.45 8.93
N ARG A 284 24.33 -0.45 8.37
CA ARG A 284 24.76 -1.40 7.34
C ARG A 284 24.22 -1.01 5.99
N GLU A 285 25.01 -1.17 4.95
CA GLU A 285 24.57 -1.05 3.56
C GLU A 285 23.61 -2.18 3.23
N LEU A 286 22.48 -1.84 2.60
CA LEU A 286 21.47 -2.81 2.19
C LEU A 286 21.64 -3.19 0.71
N THR A 287 21.64 -2.22 -0.18
CA THR A 287 21.63 -2.44 -1.62
C THR A 287 23.03 -2.75 -2.16
N ASP A 288 23.16 -3.84 -2.94
CA ASP A 288 24.37 -4.22 -3.67
C ASP A 288 24.44 -3.53 -5.03
N LEU A 289 23.30 -3.39 -5.72
CA LEU A 289 23.19 -2.68 -6.99
C LEU A 289 22.00 -1.74 -6.97
N TYR A 290 22.24 -0.45 -7.21
CA TYR A 290 21.18 0.58 -7.26
C TYR A 290 20.98 1.09 -8.68
N LEU A 291 19.81 0.85 -9.25
CA LEU A 291 19.42 1.26 -10.60
C LEU A 291 18.45 2.44 -10.53
N GLN A 292 18.91 3.62 -10.93
CA GLN A 292 18.06 4.82 -11.02
C GLN A 292 17.33 4.85 -12.35
N VAL A 293 16.28 4.05 -12.46
CA VAL A 293 15.43 3.96 -13.64
C VAL A 293 14.69 5.27 -13.90
N ARG A 294 14.46 5.64 -15.15
CA ARG A 294 13.51 6.70 -15.49
C ARG A 294 12.10 6.28 -15.10
N ILE A 295 11.27 7.27 -14.71
CA ILE A 295 9.85 7.04 -14.48
C ILE A 295 9.24 6.40 -15.74
N ASN A 296 8.51 5.30 -15.56
CA ASN A 296 7.95 4.47 -16.63
C ASN A 296 8.98 3.71 -17.49
N GLY A 297 10.22 3.60 -17.01
CA GLY A 297 11.29 2.83 -17.68
C GLY A 297 11.42 1.40 -17.20
N ASP A 298 10.59 0.96 -16.26
CA ASP A 298 10.68 -0.34 -15.59
C ASP A 298 10.49 -1.52 -16.55
N ILE A 299 9.53 -1.42 -17.48
CA ILE A 299 9.31 -2.45 -18.52
C ILE A 299 10.56 -2.61 -19.38
N ALA A 300 11.20 -1.51 -19.80
CA ALA A 300 12.40 -1.56 -20.62
C ALA A 300 13.56 -2.20 -19.85
N LEU A 301 13.76 -1.88 -18.59
CA LEU A 301 14.73 -2.57 -17.72
C LEU A 301 14.45 -4.07 -17.65
N LEU A 302 13.21 -4.47 -17.38
CA LEU A 302 12.80 -5.87 -17.25
C LEU A 302 12.99 -6.61 -18.61
N LYS A 303 12.60 -5.99 -19.73
CA LYS A 303 12.89 -6.53 -21.08
C LYS A 303 14.39 -6.71 -21.29
N GLY A 304 15.21 -5.73 -20.90
CA GLY A 304 16.66 -5.83 -21.01
C GLY A 304 17.24 -6.98 -20.17
N MET A 305 16.77 -7.17 -18.94
CA MET A 305 17.17 -8.31 -18.12
C MET A 305 16.78 -9.64 -18.78
N MET A 306 15.52 -9.79 -19.21
CA MET A 306 15.03 -10.99 -19.89
C MET A 306 15.80 -11.28 -21.17
N LYS A 307 16.15 -10.23 -21.95
CA LYS A 307 16.99 -10.36 -23.16
C LYS A 307 18.37 -10.93 -22.82
N VAL A 308 19.00 -10.47 -21.73
CA VAL A 308 20.29 -11.03 -21.28
C VAL A 308 20.15 -12.51 -20.92
N LEU A 309 19.06 -12.91 -20.24
CA LEU A 309 18.82 -14.31 -19.89
C LEU A 309 18.71 -15.17 -21.16
N LEU A 310 17.95 -14.72 -22.18
CA LEU A 310 17.82 -15.41 -23.47
C LEU A 310 19.16 -15.48 -24.22
N GLU A 311 19.93 -14.38 -24.25
CA GLU A 311 21.28 -14.36 -24.86
C GLU A 311 22.24 -15.35 -24.17
N ASN A 312 22.14 -15.50 -22.86
CA ASN A 312 22.98 -16.42 -22.10
C ASN A 312 22.52 -17.87 -22.22
N GLU A 313 21.21 -18.13 -22.25
CA GLU A 313 20.63 -19.45 -22.53
C GLU A 313 21.04 -19.96 -23.91
N ALA A 314 21.01 -19.11 -24.93
CA ALA A 314 21.47 -19.46 -26.26
C ALA A 314 22.96 -19.84 -26.33
N LYS A 315 23.80 -19.26 -25.44
CA LYS A 315 25.24 -19.61 -25.33
C LYS A 315 25.47 -20.88 -24.51
N HIS A 316 24.63 -21.11 -23.50
CA HIS A 316 24.77 -22.20 -22.55
C HIS A 316 23.40 -22.86 -22.30
N PRO A 317 22.86 -23.62 -23.27
CA PRO A 317 21.52 -24.20 -23.21
C PRO A 317 21.26 -25.03 -21.93
N GLY A 318 20.11 -24.85 -21.32
CA GLY A 318 19.68 -25.52 -20.11
C GLY A 318 20.36 -25.05 -18.82
N SER A 319 21.06 -23.89 -18.84
CA SER A 319 21.79 -23.38 -17.66
C SER A 319 21.25 -22.10 -17.06
N VAL A 320 20.31 -21.42 -17.73
CA VAL A 320 19.83 -20.09 -17.33
C VAL A 320 18.33 -20.08 -17.04
N LEU A 321 17.55 -20.67 -17.96
CA LEU A 321 16.10 -20.75 -17.85
C LEU A 321 15.67 -22.06 -17.16
N ASP A 322 14.57 -22.00 -16.44
CA ASP A 322 13.92 -23.22 -15.92
C ASP A 322 12.98 -23.78 -17.01
N GLU A 323 13.58 -24.44 -18.00
CA GLU A 323 12.85 -24.98 -19.16
C GLU A 323 11.71 -25.92 -18.76
N ALA A 324 11.92 -26.77 -17.74
CA ALA A 324 10.91 -27.69 -17.26
C ALA A 324 9.72 -26.95 -16.60
N PHE A 325 9.99 -25.88 -15.90
CA PHE A 325 8.94 -25.01 -15.35
C PHE A 325 8.21 -24.26 -16.48
N ILE A 326 8.93 -23.69 -17.42
CA ILE A 326 8.36 -22.96 -18.56
C ILE A 326 7.43 -23.89 -19.34
N GLU A 327 7.90 -25.08 -19.73
CA GLU A 327 7.11 -26.05 -20.52
C GLU A 327 5.85 -26.54 -19.77
N SER A 328 5.94 -26.76 -18.45
CA SER A 328 4.85 -27.32 -17.68
C SER A 328 3.88 -26.31 -17.07
N LYS A 329 4.26 -25.02 -16.95
CA LYS A 329 3.53 -24.01 -16.18
C LYS A 329 3.24 -22.70 -16.93
N THR A 330 3.75 -22.53 -18.14
CA THR A 330 3.53 -21.30 -18.92
C THR A 330 2.97 -21.62 -20.31
N GLU A 331 2.47 -20.60 -20.98
CA GLU A 331 1.96 -20.63 -22.34
C GLU A 331 2.65 -19.55 -23.18
N ASP A 332 2.70 -19.74 -24.51
CA ASP A 332 3.18 -18.76 -25.51
C ASP A 332 4.63 -18.26 -25.29
N PHE A 333 5.50 -19.08 -24.67
CA PHE A 333 6.86 -18.68 -24.35
C PHE A 333 7.68 -18.30 -25.61
N GLU A 334 7.56 -19.04 -26.72
CA GLU A 334 8.30 -18.76 -27.95
C GLU A 334 7.95 -17.38 -28.52
N ALA A 335 6.66 -17.03 -28.54
CA ALA A 335 6.21 -15.73 -29.05
C ALA A 335 6.68 -14.59 -28.12
N PHE A 336 6.65 -14.82 -26.81
CA PHE A 336 7.16 -13.89 -25.82
C PHE A 336 8.68 -13.69 -25.95
N ALA A 337 9.46 -14.77 -26.07
CA ALA A 337 10.91 -14.70 -26.24
C ALA A 337 11.29 -13.94 -27.51
N ALA A 338 10.59 -14.20 -28.64
CA ALA A 338 10.81 -13.49 -29.87
C ALA A 338 10.57 -11.97 -29.76
N ASP A 339 9.55 -11.52 -29.03
CA ASP A 339 9.32 -10.08 -28.74
C ASP A 339 10.48 -9.47 -27.95
N ILE A 340 10.96 -10.17 -26.92
CA ILE A 340 12.09 -9.72 -26.11
C ILE A 340 13.37 -9.63 -26.96
N GLU A 341 13.67 -10.64 -27.77
CA GLU A 341 14.84 -10.68 -28.65
C GLU A 341 14.81 -9.58 -29.72
N ALA A 342 13.63 -9.30 -30.26
CA ALA A 342 13.44 -8.28 -31.30
C ALA A 342 13.59 -6.84 -30.73
N THR A 343 13.45 -6.63 -29.44
CA THR A 343 13.56 -5.30 -28.83
C THR A 343 15.04 -4.81 -28.87
N PRO A 344 15.35 -3.67 -29.53
CA PRO A 344 16.73 -3.19 -29.70
C PRO A 344 17.33 -2.71 -28.36
N TRP A 345 18.63 -2.88 -28.15
CA TRP A 345 19.32 -2.40 -26.96
C TRP A 345 19.31 -0.89 -26.80
N ASP A 346 19.39 -0.14 -27.89
CA ASP A 346 19.31 1.33 -27.86
C ASP A 346 17.96 1.82 -27.35
N GLU A 347 16.86 1.19 -27.74
CA GLU A 347 15.52 1.46 -27.19
C GLU A 347 15.46 1.16 -25.69
N ILE A 348 15.96 0.00 -25.26
CA ILE A 348 15.99 -0.40 -23.84
C ILE A 348 16.76 0.62 -23.00
N VAL A 349 17.93 1.04 -23.46
CA VAL A 349 18.80 2.02 -22.78
C VAL A 349 18.14 3.40 -22.75
N GLU A 350 17.58 3.84 -23.86
CA GLU A 350 16.93 5.15 -23.95
C GLU A 350 15.71 5.23 -23.01
N VAL A 351 14.81 4.24 -23.08
CA VAL A 351 13.56 4.23 -22.31
C VAL A 351 13.82 4.03 -20.82
N SER A 352 14.68 3.07 -20.45
CA SER A 352 15.02 2.82 -19.04
C SER A 352 15.88 3.94 -18.43
N GLY A 353 16.68 4.64 -19.25
CA GLY A 353 17.67 5.61 -18.80
C GLY A 353 18.87 5.00 -18.09
N LEU A 354 19.04 3.68 -18.22
CA LEU A 354 20.14 2.90 -17.63
C LEU A 354 21.18 2.52 -18.69
N LEU A 355 22.40 2.33 -18.28
CA LEU A 355 23.42 1.79 -19.16
C LEU A 355 23.23 0.27 -19.33
N GLU A 356 23.46 -0.23 -20.54
CA GLU A 356 23.37 -1.67 -20.84
C GLU A 356 24.18 -2.53 -19.87
N LYS A 357 25.39 -2.10 -19.50
CA LYS A 357 26.24 -2.80 -18.53
C LYS A 357 25.58 -2.98 -17.16
N ASP A 358 24.78 -2.00 -16.70
CA ASP A 358 24.12 -2.03 -15.39
C ASP A 358 22.91 -2.97 -15.43
N ILE A 359 22.20 -3.01 -16.58
CA ILE A 359 21.11 -3.96 -16.85
C ILE A 359 21.66 -5.39 -16.91
N ARG A 360 22.78 -5.60 -17.61
CA ARG A 360 23.50 -6.90 -17.66
C ARG A 360 23.95 -7.36 -16.28
N GLN A 361 24.42 -6.45 -15.44
CA GLN A 361 24.79 -6.76 -14.05
C GLN A 361 23.59 -7.19 -13.22
N ALA A 362 22.45 -6.53 -13.37
CA ALA A 362 21.20 -6.93 -12.70
C ALA A 362 20.72 -8.31 -13.15
N ALA A 363 20.76 -8.58 -14.46
CA ALA A 363 20.42 -9.88 -15.03
C ALA A 363 21.39 -10.99 -14.54
N GLN A 364 22.66 -10.69 -14.41
CA GLN A 364 23.63 -11.62 -13.87
C GLN A 364 23.32 -11.97 -12.39
N LEU A 365 23.04 -10.96 -11.55
CA LEU A 365 22.65 -11.20 -10.15
C LEU A 365 21.36 -12.03 -10.04
N TYR A 366 20.43 -11.85 -10.99
CA TYR A 366 19.22 -12.65 -11.08
C TYR A 366 19.53 -14.10 -11.45
N GLN A 367 20.33 -14.31 -12.51
CA GLN A 367 20.70 -15.63 -13.04
C GLN A 367 21.49 -16.48 -12.03
N GLU A 368 22.40 -15.85 -11.26
CA GLU A 368 23.25 -16.53 -10.29
C GLU A 368 22.49 -16.93 -9.00
N ALA A 369 21.27 -16.44 -8.80
CA ALA A 369 20.51 -16.64 -7.58
C ALA A 369 19.62 -17.89 -7.67
N ASP A 370 19.77 -18.83 -6.75
CA ASP A 370 18.93 -20.04 -6.62
C ASP A 370 17.54 -19.76 -5.98
N GLY A 371 17.15 -18.53 -5.89
CA GLY A 371 15.84 -18.11 -5.40
C GLY A 371 15.76 -16.60 -5.42
N VAL A 372 14.80 -16.07 -6.15
CA VAL A 372 14.62 -14.63 -6.34
C VAL A 372 13.25 -14.19 -5.83
N ILE A 373 13.25 -13.20 -4.94
CA ILE A 373 12.03 -12.47 -4.57
C ILE A 373 12.04 -11.13 -5.28
N ILE A 374 10.92 -10.79 -5.96
CA ILE A 374 10.73 -9.46 -6.51
C ILE A 374 9.62 -8.75 -5.73
N CYS A 375 10.01 -7.64 -5.06
CA CYS A 375 9.12 -6.75 -4.34
C CYS A 375 8.77 -5.53 -5.19
N TRP A 376 7.53 -5.04 -5.11
CA TRP A 376 7.14 -3.78 -5.71
C TRP A 376 6.08 -3.05 -4.89
N ALA A 377 6.01 -1.73 -5.05
CA ALA A 377 4.98 -0.90 -4.45
C ALA A 377 4.40 0.09 -5.47
N MET A 378 3.86 1.22 -5.00
CA MET A 378 3.13 2.18 -5.83
C MET A 378 3.96 2.81 -6.96
N GLY A 379 5.28 2.78 -6.89
CA GLY A 379 6.15 3.20 -7.99
C GLY A 379 5.93 2.41 -9.28
N LEU A 380 5.43 1.17 -9.22
CA LEU A 380 5.04 0.37 -10.37
C LEU A 380 3.53 0.40 -10.64
N THR A 381 2.70 0.43 -9.60
CA THR A 381 1.26 0.28 -9.74
C THR A 381 0.55 1.57 -10.14
N GLN A 382 1.05 2.74 -9.71
CA GLN A 382 0.43 4.04 -9.99
C GLN A 382 0.97 4.67 -11.28
N HIS A 383 0.93 3.91 -12.35
CA HIS A 383 1.29 4.30 -13.71
C HIS A 383 0.15 3.96 -14.67
N VAL A 384 0.10 4.63 -15.82
CA VAL A 384 -0.77 4.23 -16.92
C VAL A 384 -0.44 2.80 -17.40
N ASN A 385 0.82 2.38 -17.30
CA ASN A 385 1.31 1.04 -17.62
C ASN A 385 1.42 0.11 -16.40
N GLY A 386 0.71 0.40 -15.29
CA GLY A 386 0.84 -0.34 -14.04
C GLY A 386 0.60 -1.85 -14.19
N VAL A 387 -0.39 -2.27 -14.95
CA VAL A 387 -0.65 -3.69 -15.23
C VAL A 387 0.52 -4.32 -16.00
N ALA A 388 0.99 -3.70 -17.07
CA ALA A 388 2.09 -4.21 -17.88
C ALA A 388 3.43 -4.26 -17.11
N ASN A 389 3.68 -3.31 -16.19
CA ASN A 389 4.82 -3.36 -15.28
C ASN A 389 4.82 -4.66 -14.47
N ILE A 390 3.68 -5.00 -13.86
CA ILE A 390 3.57 -6.19 -13.01
C ILE A 390 3.62 -7.47 -13.85
N GLN A 391 3.00 -7.49 -15.03
CA GLN A 391 3.11 -8.61 -15.96
C GLN A 391 4.58 -8.88 -16.33
N SER A 392 5.36 -7.83 -16.59
CA SER A 392 6.79 -7.97 -16.91
C SER A 392 7.60 -8.52 -15.72
N VAL A 393 7.26 -8.11 -14.48
CA VAL A 393 7.86 -8.69 -13.26
C VAL A 393 7.54 -10.18 -13.14
N LEU A 394 6.28 -10.56 -13.37
CA LEU A 394 5.86 -11.96 -13.30
C LEU A 394 6.52 -12.81 -14.40
N ASN A 395 6.61 -12.29 -15.61
CA ASN A 395 7.28 -13.00 -16.71
C ASN A 395 8.75 -13.28 -16.38
N LEU A 396 9.46 -12.30 -15.80
CA LEU A 396 10.84 -12.52 -15.35
C LEU A 396 10.92 -13.62 -14.28
N LEU A 397 10.00 -13.65 -13.31
CA LEU A 397 9.95 -14.70 -12.28
C LEU A 397 9.65 -16.07 -12.88
N LEU A 398 8.74 -16.15 -13.85
CA LEU A 398 8.37 -17.40 -14.51
C LEU A 398 9.53 -17.99 -15.35
N MET A 399 10.30 -17.15 -16.06
CA MET A 399 11.48 -17.59 -16.82
C MET A 399 12.52 -18.32 -15.95
N GLY A 400 12.69 -17.91 -14.71
CA GLY A 400 13.64 -18.53 -13.77
C GLY A 400 13.00 -19.54 -12.81
N GLY A 401 11.74 -19.95 -13.02
CA GLY A 401 11.03 -20.86 -12.11
C GLY A 401 10.95 -20.31 -10.67
N ASN A 402 10.90 -18.99 -10.51
CA ASN A 402 10.95 -18.31 -9.20
C ASN A 402 9.57 -18.12 -8.57
N ILE A 403 8.66 -19.08 -8.75
CA ILE A 403 7.34 -19.12 -8.10
C ILE A 403 7.08 -20.52 -7.56
N GLY A 404 6.57 -20.60 -6.33
CA GLY A 404 6.18 -21.87 -5.71
C GLY A 404 7.34 -22.67 -5.08
N LYS A 405 8.51 -22.06 -4.92
CA LYS A 405 9.65 -22.65 -4.20
C LYS A 405 10.09 -21.75 -3.03
N PRO A 406 10.72 -22.30 -1.99
CA PRO A 406 11.24 -21.50 -0.87
C PRO A 406 12.25 -20.44 -1.31
N GLY A 407 12.15 -19.25 -0.75
CA GLY A 407 13.07 -18.16 -1.06
C GLY A 407 12.84 -17.48 -2.40
N ALA A 408 11.72 -17.77 -3.09
CA ALA A 408 11.42 -17.20 -4.39
C ALA A 408 9.93 -16.82 -4.54
N GLY A 409 9.67 -15.74 -5.26
CA GLY A 409 8.30 -15.36 -5.60
C GLY A 409 8.04 -13.87 -5.76
N ALA A 410 6.76 -13.59 -5.92
CA ALA A 410 6.18 -12.26 -6.13
C ALA A 410 5.75 -11.65 -4.78
N CYS A 411 6.20 -10.44 -4.49
CA CYS A 411 5.87 -9.72 -3.26
C CYS A 411 5.31 -8.32 -3.55
N PRO A 412 4.00 -8.19 -3.84
CA PRO A 412 3.33 -6.90 -3.86
C PRO A 412 3.26 -6.33 -2.44
N VAL A 413 4.03 -5.28 -2.16
CA VAL A 413 4.11 -4.69 -0.82
C VAL A 413 2.98 -3.68 -0.63
N ARG A 414 1.93 -4.09 0.07
CA ARG A 414 0.72 -3.29 0.30
C ARG A 414 0.99 -2.13 1.26
N GLY A 415 0.34 -1.00 1.03
CA GLY A 415 0.47 0.20 1.88
C GLY A 415 -0.33 0.09 3.17
N HIS A 416 -1.64 0.05 3.08
CA HIS A 416 -2.54 0.02 4.23
C HIS A 416 -2.55 -1.33 4.94
N SER A 417 -2.67 -1.30 6.27
CA SER A 417 -2.55 -2.46 7.16
C SER A 417 -3.55 -3.58 6.85
N ASN A 418 -4.76 -3.26 6.43
CA ASN A 418 -5.84 -4.25 6.22
C ASN A 418 -6.50 -4.19 4.83
N VAL A 419 -5.88 -3.58 3.84
CA VAL A 419 -6.47 -3.49 2.48
C VAL A 419 -6.79 -4.86 1.87
N GLN A 420 -6.02 -5.90 2.20
CA GLN A 420 -6.29 -7.27 1.75
C GLN A 420 -7.42 -7.92 2.57
N GLY A 421 -7.51 -7.62 3.87
CA GLY A 421 -8.58 -8.08 4.73
C GLY A 421 -9.93 -7.50 4.31
N ASP A 422 -10.00 -6.20 4.05
CA ASP A 422 -11.21 -5.54 3.55
C ASP A 422 -11.75 -6.24 2.29
N ARG A 423 -10.90 -6.48 1.29
CA ARG A 423 -11.28 -7.24 0.08
C ARG A 423 -11.74 -8.66 0.39
N THR A 424 -11.09 -9.34 1.32
CA THR A 424 -11.49 -10.69 1.77
C THR A 424 -12.85 -10.67 2.47
N MET A 425 -13.15 -9.60 3.20
CA MET A 425 -14.45 -9.42 3.88
C MET A 425 -15.57 -8.96 2.94
N GLY A 426 -15.26 -8.71 1.67
CA GLY A 426 -16.25 -8.37 0.66
C GLY A 426 -16.38 -6.89 0.33
N ILE A 427 -15.46 -6.03 0.77
CA ILE A 427 -15.37 -4.66 0.28
C ILE A 427 -14.83 -4.71 -1.15
N TRP A 428 -15.75 -4.78 -2.10
CA TRP A 428 -15.42 -4.87 -3.51
C TRP A 428 -16.65 -4.51 -4.38
N GLU A 429 -16.46 -3.66 -5.35
CA GLU A 429 -17.50 -3.21 -6.27
C GLU A 429 -17.91 -4.27 -7.30
N ALA A 430 -17.04 -5.26 -7.55
CA ALA A 430 -17.27 -6.35 -8.51
C ALA A 430 -17.10 -7.73 -7.84
N PRO A 431 -17.91 -8.07 -6.82
CA PRO A 431 -17.76 -9.32 -6.07
C PRO A 431 -18.09 -10.53 -6.95
N PRO A 432 -17.44 -11.71 -6.71
CA PRO A 432 -17.78 -12.94 -7.40
C PRO A 432 -19.24 -13.37 -7.13
N LYS A 433 -19.84 -14.00 -8.13
CA LYS A 433 -21.22 -14.50 -8.02
C LYS A 433 -21.40 -15.44 -6.83
N GLU A 434 -20.45 -16.35 -6.61
CA GLU A 434 -20.47 -17.34 -5.53
C GLU A 434 -20.46 -16.68 -4.15
N PHE A 435 -19.76 -15.57 -3.99
CA PHE A 435 -19.79 -14.79 -2.74
C PHE A 435 -21.18 -14.19 -2.50
N LEU A 436 -21.78 -13.59 -3.52
CA LEU A 436 -23.14 -13.02 -3.42
C LEU A 436 -24.20 -14.09 -3.15
N ASP A 437 -24.12 -15.25 -3.81
CA ASP A 437 -25.03 -16.36 -3.60
C ASP A 437 -24.95 -16.85 -2.13
N ARG A 438 -23.75 -17.03 -1.62
CA ARG A 438 -23.53 -17.46 -0.24
C ARG A 438 -23.98 -16.43 0.78
N LEU A 439 -23.74 -15.14 0.50
CA LEU A 439 -24.20 -14.03 1.35
C LEU A 439 -25.74 -14.01 1.44
N GLY A 440 -26.40 -14.12 0.30
CA GLY A 440 -27.88 -14.18 0.23
C GLY A 440 -28.46 -15.38 0.96
N GLU A 441 -27.84 -16.55 0.80
CA GLU A 441 -28.25 -17.79 1.51
C GLU A 441 -28.13 -17.65 3.04
N VAL A 442 -26.98 -17.15 3.53
CA VAL A 442 -26.69 -17.08 4.96
C VAL A 442 -27.52 -15.97 5.66
N PHE A 443 -27.69 -14.82 5.00
CA PHE A 443 -28.36 -13.65 5.59
C PHE A 443 -29.79 -13.44 5.10
N HIS A 444 -30.33 -14.35 4.28
CA HIS A 444 -31.74 -14.40 3.83
C HIS A 444 -32.21 -13.12 3.11
N PHE A 445 -31.41 -12.61 2.15
CA PHE A 445 -31.79 -11.52 1.27
C PHE A 445 -31.23 -11.71 -0.15
N GLU A 446 -31.74 -10.96 -1.14
CA GLU A 446 -31.20 -10.96 -2.50
C GLU A 446 -30.17 -9.83 -2.65
N PRO A 447 -28.86 -10.13 -2.72
CA PRO A 447 -27.83 -9.12 -2.95
C PRO A 447 -27.90 -8.54 -4.36
N PRO A 448 -27.50 -7.25 -4.56
CA PRO A 448 -27.40 -6.67 -5.91
C PRO A 448 -26.37 -7.45 -6.74
N ARG A 449 -26.72 -7.73 -8.02
CA ARG A 449 -25.92 -8.56 -8.93
C ARG A 449 -25.07 -7.76 -9.89
N GLU A 450 -25.45 -6.54 -10.18
CA GLU A 450 -24.70 -5.64 -11.05
C GLU A 450 -23.43 -5.14 -10.37
N HIS A 451 -22.36 -4.96 -11.14
CA HIS A 451 -21.14 -4.37 -10.61
C HIS A 451 -21.38 -2.92 -10.20
N GLY A 452 -20.80 -2.54 -9.09
CA GLY A 452 -20.78 -1.16 -8.61
C GLY A 452 -19.67 -0.33 -9.25
N LEU A 453 -19.52 0.90 -8.74
CA LEU A 453 -18.54 1.87 -9.22
C LEU A 453 -17.25 1.83 -8.36
N ALA A 454 -16.09 1.73 -9.01
CA ALA A 454 -14.77 1.95 -8.41
C ALA A 454 -14.53 3.45 -8.10
N VAL A 455 -13.40 3.80 -7.47
CA VAL A 455 -13.12 5.16 -7.00
C VAL A 455 -13.25 6.23 -8.09
N VAL A 456 -12.61 6.07 -9.25
CA VAL A 456 -12.66 7.09 -10.31
C VAL A 456 -14.07 7.24 -10.89
N PRO A 457 -14.76 6.16 -11.29
CA PRO A 457 -16.16 6.26 -11.71
C PRO A 457 -17.11 6.89 -10.67
N VAL A 458 -16.90 6.63 -9.36
CA VAL A 458 -17.72 7.27 -8.30
C VAL A 458 -17.52 8.78 -8.29
N ILE A 459 -16.29 9.27 -8.38
CA ILE A 459 -16.00 10.71 -8.40
C ILE A 459 -16.61 11.37 -9.66
N GLU A 460 -16.53 10.69 -10.79
CA GLU A 460 -17.17 11.16 -12.03
C GLU A 460 -18.70 11.18 -11.91
N ALA A 461 -19.31 10.16 -11.32
CA ALA A 461 -20.74 10.09 -11.05
C ALA A 461 -21.20 11.19 -10.07
N MET A 462 -20.41 11.49 -9.03
CA MET A 462 -20.65 12.64 -8.15
C MET A 462 -20.63 13.97 -8.94
N LYS A 463 -19.66 14.15 -9.84
CA LYS A 463 -19.58 15.35 -10.68
C LYS A 463 -20.81 15.51 -11.59
N ARG A 464 -21.36 14.41 -12.06
CA ARG A 464 -22.61 14.39 -12.87
C ARG A 464 -23.89 14.42 -12.04
N ASN A 465 -23.78 14.42 -10.70
CA ASN A 465 -24.90 14.35 -9.74
C ASN A 465 -25.71 13.04 -9.86
N GLU A 466 -25.08 11.97 -10.28
CA GLU A 466 -25.64 10.61 -10.31
C GLU A 466 -25.47 9.94 -8.94
N VAL A 467 -24.33 10.15 -8.27
CA VAL A 467 -24.14 9.81 -6.84
C VAL A 467 -24.44 11.06 -6.01
N LYS A 468 -25.42 10.95 -5.11
CA LYS A 468 -25.97 12.04 -4.29
C LYS A 468 -25.59 11.92 -2.82
N VAL A 469 -25.38 10.68 -2.33
CA VAL A 469 -24.96 10.38 -0.96
C VAL A 469 -23.62 9.67 -0.99
N PHE A 470 -22.69 10.13 -0.16
CA PHE A 470 -21.39 9.48 0.03
C PHE A 470 -21.17 9.19 1.51
N VAL A 471 -20.83 7.94 1.81
CA VAL A 471 -20.47 7.48 3.16
C VAL A 471 -19.02 7.02 3.15
N GLY A 472 -18.17 7.64 3.97
CA GLY A 472 -16.76 7.27 4.10
C GLY A 472 -16.46 6.60 5.44
N LEU A 473 -15.93 5.38 5.41
CA LEU A 473 -15.51 4.65 6.59
C LEU A 473 -13.98 4.61 6.70
N GLY A 474 -13.45 5.17 7.80
CA GLY A 474 -12.02 5.13 8.11
C GLY A 474 -11.10 5.93 7.17
N GLY A 475 -11.65 6.67 6.23
CA GLY A 475 -10.90 7.58 5.36
C GLY A 475 -10.77 8.97 5.98
N ASN A 476 -9.74 9.73 5.57
CA ASN A 476 -9.50 11.11 5.97
C ASN A 476 -8.97 11.95 4.79
#